data_2ddca30b4dd6993c314b75b372304e44
#
_entry.id   2ddca30b4dd6993c314b75b372304e44
#
_cell.length_a   1.000
_cell.length_b   1.000
_cell.length_c   1.000
_cell.angle_alpha   90.00
_cell.angle_beta   90.00
_cell.angle_gamma   90.00
#
_symmetry.space_group_name_H-M   'P 1'
#
loop_
_entity.id
_entity.type
_entity.pdbx_description
1 polymer ?
#
loop_
_entity_poly.entity_id
_entity_poly.type
_entity_poly.pdbx_seq_one_letter_code
_entity_poly.pdbx_strand_id
1 'polypeptide(L)'
;AGSGLTPAETVPSGFSGASCGPATFAVTGSVVSASDSLGDSDTDGCGFADPVAGLVNVPGIPQLALAGNVALIDRGGCPFTTKAQFALASGASAMVVVNNVDTAPITMGNADVPIVPLPSSPTDPLYQIPSVMISKADGQIIKDNLAAGEVTMRVNREPSLDADGTLDNQIIAHEFFHYVHHRLTDSSNQQAGAMSEGWGDINAFMLSAREDDANAPFNTNYSGAYSLAGYVTFNFYNGIRRAPYSTDFNLNAFTFKHISDGEPTPDGGDGATNSAVHNSGEIWANMMWECYAGLINDPRHSFAEAQSRMKDYIIGGFKMTPANATFTEARDAVLSVVLANDYLDFEACSNGFAKRGAGLEAVAPARDSAD
;
A
#
# COMPACT_ATOMS: atom_id res chain seq x y z
N ALA A 1 15.58 -32.08 15.94
CA ALA A 1 16.23 -31.01 15.19
C ALA A 1 15.20 -29.91 14.98
N GLY A 2 15.35 -28.77 15.61
CA GLY A 2 14.38 -27.70 15.58
C GLY A 2 14.35 -27.09 14.18
N SER A 3 13.15 -26.93 13.62
CA SER A 3 12.89 -26.12 12.46
C SER A 3 13.36 -24.68 12.74
N GLY A 4 14.10 -24.09 11.81
CA GLY A 4 14.59 -22.70 11.94
C GLY A 4 13.51 -21.61 11.79
N LEU A 5 12.24 -21.98 11.91
CA LEU A 5 11.11 -21.06 11.96
C LEU A 5 10.95 -20.59 13.41
N THR A 6 11.25 -19.34 13.67
CA THR A 6 10.89 -18.69 14.93
C THR A 6 9.36 -18.59 15.03
N PRO A 7 8.74 -18.95 16.18
CA PRO A 7 7.28 -18.97 16.33
C PRO A 7 6.58 -17.61 16.24
N ALA A 8 7.27 -16.53 15.90
CA ALA A 8 6.80 -15.17 16.06
C ALA A 8 6.69 -14.32 14.80
N GLU A 9 6.99 -14.86 13.64
CA GLU A 9 6.67 -14.11 12.42
C GLU A 9 5.20 -14.32 12.03
N THR A 10 4.34 -13.61 12.72
CA THR A 10 3.02 -13.31 12.21
C THR A 10 3.21 -12.43 11.00
N VAL A 11 3.21 -13.03 9.83
CA VAL A 11 3.09 -12.27 8.59
C VAL A 11 1.67 -11.69 8.56
N PRO A 12 1.49 -10.36 8.66
CA PRO A 12 0.17 -9.77 8.59
C PRO A 12 -0.27 -9.72 7.13
N SER A 13 -0.74 -10.84 6.63
CA SER A 13 -1.33 -10.89 5.30
C SER A 13 -2.51 -11.83 5.34
N GLY A 14 -3.59 -11.27 5.85
CA GLY A 14 -4.87 -11.94 5.75
C GLY A 14 -5.61 -11.47 4.51
N PHE A 15 -6.56 -12.25 4.05
CA PHE A 15 -7.64 -11.71 3.26
C PHE A 15 -8.25 -10.54 4.03
N SER A 16 -8.26 -9.34 3.46
CA SER A 16 -9.02 -8.24 4.04
C SER A 16 -10.49 -8.59 3.95
N GLY A 17 -11.17 -8.46 5.03
CA GLY A 17 -12.59 -8.69 5.27
C GLY A 17 -13.44 -9.07 4.10
N ALA A 18 -14.18 -9.70 3.72
CA ALA A 18 -15.26 -10.04 2.79
C ALA A 18 -14.90 -10.96 1.61
N SER A 19 -13.66 -11.14 1.21
CA SER A 19 -13.45 -11.80 -0.08
C SER A 19 -13.08 -13.27 -0.07
N CYS A 20 -12.35 -13.79 0.90
CA CYS A 20 -12.03 -15.22 0.98
C CYS A 20 -11.70 -15.63 2.42
N GLY A 21 -12.40 -16.60 2.95
CA GLY A 21 -12.16 -17.18 4.26
C GLY A 21 -12.79 -16.41 5.43
N PRO A 22 -12.87 -17.05 6.60
CA PRO A 22 -13.45 -16.46 7.80
C PRO A 22 -12.62 -15.30 8.32
N ALA A 23 -13.27 -14.32 8.97
CA ALA A 23 -12.61 -13.18 9.58
C ALA A 23 -11.66 -13.60 10.73
N THR A 24 -11.97 -14.69 11.39
CA THR A 24 -11.17 -15.25 12.51
C THR A 24 -11.07 -16.75 12.38
N PHE A 25 -9.90 -17.30 12.66
CA PHE A 25 -9.68 -18.75 12.66
C PHE A 25 -8.41 -19.11 13.40
N ALA A 26 -8.36 -20.37 13.85
CA ALA A 26 -7.14 -21.01 14.35
C ALA A 26 -7.18 -22.49 13.92
N VAL A 27 -6.34 -22.86 12.99
CA VAL A 27 -6.25 -24.20 12.43
C VAL A 27 -4.83 -24.73 12.63
N THR A 28 -4.69 -25.95 13.11
CA THR A 28 -3.41 -26.66 13.19
C THR A 28 -3.52 -27.94 12.40
N GLY A 29 -2.57 -28.20 11.51
CA GLY A 29 -2.58 -29.41 10.70
C GLY A 29 -1.22 -29.66 10.03
N SER A 30 -1.06 -30.84 9.49
CA SER A 30 0.10 -31.17 8.65
C SER A 30 0.03 -30.37 7.36
N VAL A 31 1.18 -29.87 6.91
CA VAL A 31 1.29 -29.12 5.65
C VAL A 31 1.45 -30.10 4.50
N VAL A 32 0.65 -29.91 3.46
CA VAL A 32 0.73 -30.68 2.22
C VAL A 32 0.79 -29.71 1.05
N SER A 33 1.79 -29.89 0.18
CA SER A 33 1.86 -29.15 -1.07
C SER A 33 0.70 -29.52 -1.98
N ALA A 34 0.00 -28.54 -2.50
CA ALA A 34 -1.10 -28.77 -3.43
C ALA A 34 -0.54 -29.14 -4.83
N SER A 35 -0.22 -30.41 -5.00
CA SER A 35 0.21 -30.89 -6.32
C SER A 35 -0.99 -31.12 -7.21
N ASP A 36 -1.07 -30.38 -8.30
CA ASP A 36 -2.18 -30.45 -9.25
C ASP A 36 -1.82 -31.10 -10.58
N SER A 37 -0.56 -31.23 -10.92
CA SER A 37 -0.04 -31.80 -12.15
C SER A 37 -0.60 -31.17 -13.45
N LEU A 38 -1.17 -29.97 -13.36
CA LEU A 38 -1.89 -29.25 -14.43
C LEU A 38 -1.61 -27.76 -14.36
N GLY A 39 -1.54 -27.11 -15.52
CA GLY A 39 -1.34 -25.68 -15.60
C GLY A 39 0.12 -25.26 -15.75
N ASP A 40 0.45 -24.02 -15.36
CA ASP A 40 1.77 -23.41 -15.52
C ASP A 40 2.78 -23.87 -14.44
N SER A 41 2.28 -24.41 -13.34
CA SER A 41 3.07 -24.91 -12.20
C SER A 41 2.34 -26.07 -11.52
N ASP A 42 3.09 -27.11 -11.14
CA ASP A 42 2.56 -28.29 -10.46
C ASP A 42 2.07 -28.02 -9.02
N THR A 43 2.18 -26.78 -8.54
CA THR A 43 1.90 -26.43 -7.13
C THR A 43 1.09 -25.12 -6.99
N ASP A 44 0.55 -24.60 -8.08
CA ASP A 44 -0.23 -23.36 -8.02
C ASP A 44 -1.71 -23.57 -7.65
N GLY A 45 -2.16 -24.82 -7.55
CA GLY A 45 -3.53 -25.18 -7.14
C GLY A 45 -4.60 -24.72 -8.13
N CYS A 46 -4.22 -24.46 -9.37
CA CYS A 46 -5.11 -24.09 -10.45
C CYS A 46 -5.63 -25.33 -11.18
N GLY A 47 -6.79 -25.21 -11.81
CA GLY A 47 -7.33 -26.21 -12.71
C GLY A 47 -7.11 -25.81 -14.16
N PHE A 48 -7.63 -26.60 -15.06
CA PHE A 48 -7.64 -26.31 -16.50
C PHE A 48 -9.06 -26.19 -17.03
N ALA A 49 -9.22 -25.52 -18.16
CA ALA A 49 -10.48 -25.52 -18.90
C ALA A 49 -10.53 -26.82 -19.73
N ASP A 50 -11.58 -27.62 -19.58
CA ASP A 50 -11.87 -28.75 -20.47
C ASP A 50 -12.84 -28.28 -21.57
N PRO A 51 -12.34 -27.93 -22.76
CA PRO A 51 -13.18 -27.47 -23.85
C PRO A 51 -14.05 -28.59 -24.47
N VAL A 52 -13.72 -29.86 -24.22
CA VAL A 52 -14.46 -31.01 -24.78
C VAL A 52 -15.69 -31.31 -23.93
N ALA A 53 -15.58 -31.18 -22.61
CA ALA A 53 -16.70 -31.34 -21.69
C ALA A 53 -17.51 -30.06 -21.50
N GLY A 54 -17.11 -28.92 -22.04
CA GLY A 54 -17.72 -27.61 -21.81
C GLY A 54 -17.57 -27.13 -20.38
N LEU A 55 -16.63 -27.70 -19.62
CA LEU A 55 -16.34 -27.37 -18.25
C LEU A 55 -15.27 -26.28 -18.20
N VAL A 56 -15.52 -25.25 -17.44
CA VAL A 56 -14.53 -24.20 -17.13
C VAL A 56 -13.99 -24.48 -15.72
N ASN A 57 -12.68 -24.48 -15.58
CA ASN A 57 -11.98 -24.70 -14.31
C ASN A 57 -12.25 -26.07 -13.65
N VAL A 58 -11.79 -27.13 -14.28
CA VAL A 58 -11.70 -28.45 -13.64
C VAL A 58 -10.63 -28.37 -12.54
N PRO A 59 -10.93 -28.79 -11.28
CA PRO A 59 -9.94 -28.80 -10.21
C PRO A 59 -8.69 -29.61 -10.59
N GLY A 60 -7.53 -28.99 -10.48
CA GLY A 60 -6.26 -29.67 -10.68
C GLY A 60 -5.88 -30.57 -9.51
N ILE A 61 -6.25 -30.17 -8.28
CA ILE A 61 -5.96 -30.92 -7.06
C ILE A 61 -6.92 -32.11 -6.94
N PRO A 62 -6.42 -33.34 -6.81
CA PRO A 62 -7.27 -34.50 -6.66
C PRO A 62 -8.21 -34.42 -5.45
N GLN A 63 -9.42 -34.93 -5.59
CA GLN A 63 -10.41 -34.93 -4.50
C GLN A 63 -9.85 -35.66 -3.27
N LEU A 64 -10.00 -35.03 -2.09
CA LEU A 64 -9.51 -35.48 -0.79
C LEU A 64 -7.97 -35.58 -0.64
N ALA A 65 -7.20 -35.14 -1.62
CA ALA A 65 -5.74 -35.14 -1.51
C ALA A 65 -5.21 -34.29 -0.36
N LEU A 66 -5.98 -33.29 0.06
CA LEU A 66 -5.64 -32.37 1.14
C LEU A 66 -6.49 -32.57 2.41
N ALA A 67 -7.19 -33.69 2.54
CA ALA A 67 -8.18 -33.91 3.57
C ALA A 67 -7.62 -33.70 5.01
N GLY A 68 -8.15 -32.68 5.71
CA GLY A 68 -7.77 -32.31 7.07
C GLY A 68 -6.41 -31.61 7.22
N ASN A 69 -5.71 -31.37 6.11
CA ASN A 69 -4.37 -30.78 6.11
C ASN A 69 -4.40 -29.28 5.78
N VAL A 70 -3.28 -28.61 6.01
CA VAL A 70 -3.02 -27.24 5.55
C VAL A 70 -2.42 -27.30 4.14
N ALA A 71 -3.14 -26.76 3.17
CA ALA A 71 -2.69 -26.69 1.79
C ALA A 71 -1.61 -25.61 1.62
N LEU A 72 -0.44 -25.98 1.11
CA LEU A 72 0.59 -25.03 0.67
C LEU A 72 0.47 -24.86 -0.84
N ILE A 73 0.20 -23.64 -1.31
CA ILE A 73 -0.14 -23.33 -2.71
C ILE A 73 0.70 -22.15 -3.19
N ASP A 74 1.27 -22.22 -4.39
CA ASP A 74 2.02 -21.09 -4.96
C ASP A 74 1.08 -20.03 -5.55
N ARG A 75 1.47 -18.77 -5.43
CA ARG A 75 0.81 -17.64 -6.12
C ARG A 75 1.10 -17.73 -7.62
N GLY A 76 0.11 -17.43 -8.46
CA GLY A 76 0.20 -17.44 -9.93
C GLY A 76 -0.89 -18.31 -10.57
N GLY A 77 -0.95 -18.32 -11.87
CA GLY A 77 -1.83 -19.17 -12.66
C GLY A 77 -3.33 -18.80 -12.64
N CYS A 78 -3.91 -18.63 -11.47
CA CYS A 78 -5.34 -18.32 -11.31
C CYS A 78 -5.65 -17.46 -10.09
N PRO A 79 -6.89 -16.90 -10.00
CA PRO A 79 -7.34 -16.10 -8.85
C PRO A 79 -7.27 -16.84 -7.52
N PHE A 80 -7.05 -16.12 -6.43
CA PHE A 80 -7.00 -16.66 -5.08
C PHE A 80 -8.30 -17.35 -4.67
N THR A 81 -9.44 -16.86 -5.13
CA THR A 81 -10.75 -17.50 -4.93
C THR A 81 -10.83 -18.87 -5.56
N THR A 82 -10.25 -19.06 -6.75
CA THR A 82 -10.14 -20.35 -7.43
C THR A 82 -9.30 -21.33 -6.62
N LYS A 83 -8.13 -20.88 -6.13
CA LYS A 83 -7.26 -21.70 -5.28
C LYS A 83 -7.98 -22.12 -4.00
N ALA A 84 -8.68 -21.18 -3.34
CA ALA A 84 -9.44 -21.44 -2.13
C ALA A 84 -10.54 -22.50 -2.35
N GLN A 85 -11.28 -22.42 -3.46
CA GLN A 85 -12.31 -23.38 -3.80
C GLN A 85 -11.75 -24.78 -4.05
N PHE A 86 -10.65 -24.87 -4.80
CA PHE A 86 -10.04 -26.17 -5.09
C PHE A 86 -9.39 -26.80 -3.86
N ALA A 87 -8.75 -26.00 -3.02
CA ALA A 87 -8.23 -26.47 -1.74
C ALA A 87 -9.36 -26.99 -0.83
N LEU A 88 -10.47 -26.26 -0.73
CA LEU A 88 -11.63 -26.67 0.06
C LEU A 88 -12.28 -27.94 -0.53
N ALA A 89 -12.49 -28.01 -1.84
CA ALA A 89 -13.03 -29.18 -2.52
C ALA A 89 -12.12 -30.42 -2.36
N SER A 90 -10.82 -30.22 -2.20
CA SER A 90 -9.84 -31.27 -1.92
C SER A 90 -9.72 -31.62 -0.45
N GLY A 91 -10.57 -31.02 0.41
CA GLY A 91 -10.68 -31.32 1.85
C GLY A 91 -9.69 -30.60 2.74
N ALA A 92 -8.98 -29.58 2.25
CA ALA A 92 -8.06 -28.80 3.07
C ALA A 92 -8.77 -28.10 4.22
N SER A 93 -8.12 -28.05 5.38
CA SER A 93 -8.59 -27.34 6.58
C SER A 93 -8.19 -25.86 6.59
N ALA A 94 -7.11 -25.52 5.89
CA ALA A 94 -6.62 -24.16 5.69
C ALA A 94 -5.78 -24.08 4.40
N MET A 95 -5.58 -22.87 3.89
CA MET A 95 -4.74 -22.58 2.73
C MET A 95 -3.66 -21.56 3.10
N VAL A 96 -2.41 -21.87 2.75
CA VAL A 96 -1.28 -20.96 2.84
C VAL A 96 -0.77 -20.73 1.42
N VAL A 97 -0.84 -19.49 0.95
CA VAL A 97 -0.33 -19.09 -0.36
C VAL A 97 1.07 -18.54 -0.22
N VAL A 98 2.00 -19.08 -0.99
CA VAL A 98 3.38 -18.61 -1.08
C VAL A 98 3.48 -17.54 -2.15
N ASN A 99 3.97 -16.35 -1.80
CA ASN A 99 4.20 -15.29 -2.78
C ASN A 99 5.23 -15.74 -3.83
N ASN A 100 5.03 -15.39 -5.09
CA ASN A 100 5.93 -15.73 -6.20
C ASN A 100 6.99 -14.66 -6.49
N VAL A 101 6.89 -13.50 -5.86
CA VAL A 101 7.83 -12.37 -5.98
C VAL A 101 8.48 -12.05 -4.64
N ASP A 102 9.67 -11.44 -4.67
CA ASP A 102 10.44 -11.07 -3.47
C ASP A 102 9.97 -9.75 -2.86
N THR A 103 8.66 -9.59 -2.76
CA THR A 103 8.02 -8.44 -2.08
C THR A 103 7.22 -8.93 -0.87
N ALA A 104 6.78 -8.00 -0.04
CA ALA A 104 5.89 -8.33 1.07
C ALA A 104 4.62 -9.05 0.56
N PRO A 105 4.04 -9.95 1.37
CA PRO A 105 2.76 -10.56 1.07
C PRO A 105 1.69 -9.51 0.82
N ILE A 106 0.84 -9.75 -0.17
CA ILE A 106 -0.28 -8.86 -0.50
C ILE A 106 -1.58 -9.34 0.12
N THR A 107 -2.55 -8.44 0.26
CA THR A 107 -3.92 -8.83 0.56
C THR A 107 -4.51 -9.62 -0.62
N MET A 108 -4.98 -10.83 -0.34
CA MET A 108 -5.60 -11.68 -1.35
C MET A 108 -7.03 -11.20 -1.63
N GLY A 109 -7.21 -10.48 -2.72
CA GLY A 109 -8.50 -9.92 -3.13
C GLY A 109 -9.43 -10.94 -3.80
N ASN A 110 -10.69 -10.52 -3.96
CA ASN A 110 -11.69 -11.22 -4.77
C ASN A 110 -11.47 -10.88 -6.24
N ALA A 111 -11.29 -11.88 -7.09
CA ALA A 111 -11.50 -11.68 -8.51
C ALA A 111 -12.89 -12.23 -8.86
N ASP A 112 -13.69 -11.42 -9.52
CA ASP A 112 -15.01 -11.80 -10.06
C ASP A 112 -14.85 -12.76 -11.25
N VAL A 113 -14.31 -13.95 -11.00
CA VAL A 113 -14.25 -14.98 -12.03
C VAL A 113 -15.29 -16.03 -11.69
N PRO A 114 -16.32 -16.20 -12.50
CA PRO A 114 -17.31 -17.23 -12.30
C PRO A 114 -16.70 -18.61 -12.46
N ILE A 115 -16.67 -19.37 -11.37
CA ILE A 115 -16.48 -20.81 -11.39
C ILE A 115 -17.85 -21.46 -11.26
N VAL A 116 -18.18 -22.37 -12.12
CA VAL A 116 -19.52 -22.96 -12.23
C VAL A 116 -19.73 -24.08 -11.21
N PRO A 117 -20.89 -24.13 -10.56
CA PRO A 117 -21.85 -23.07 -10.30
C PRO A 117 -21.39 -22.13 -9.17
N LEU A 118 -21.55 -20.84 -9.38
CA LEU A 118 -21.23 -19.83 -8.37
C LEU A 118 -22.09 -19.99 -7.12
N PRO A 119 -21.49 -19.97 -5.93
CA PRO A 119 -22.21 -19.59 -4.74
C PRO A 119 -22.64 -18.12 -4.86
N SER A 120 -23.86 -17.83 -4.47
CA SER A 120 -24.51 -16.54 -4.68
C SER A 120 -24.06 -15.43 -3.73
N SER A 121 -23.05 -15.66 -2.87
CA SER A 121 -22.62 -14.70 -1.84
C SER A 121 -21.18 -14.99 -1.36
N PRO A 122 -20.37 -13.95 -1.06
CA PRO A 122 -19.08 -14.12 -0.39
C PRO A 122 -19.16 -14.76 1.01
N THR A 123 -20.34 -14.85 1.59
CA THR A 123 -20.62 -15.56 2.84
C THR A 123 -20.96 -17.04 2.64
N ASP A 124 -20.96 -17.54 1.40
CA ASP A 124 -21.20 -18.95 1.12
C ASP A 124 -20.07 -19.80 1.72
N PRO A 125 -20.38 -20.92 2.40
CA PRO A 125 -19.39 -21.83 2.98
C PRO A 125 -18.30 -22.29 2.02
N LEU A 126 -18.54 -22.29 0.71
CA LEU A 126 -17.56 -22.67 -0.31
C LEU A 126 -16.38 -21.69 -0.46
N TYR A 127 -16.44 -20.50 0.15
CA TYR A 127 -15.33 -19.55 0.19
C TYR A 127 -14.69 -19.44 1.58
N GLN A 128 -15.20 -20.16 2.56
CA GLN A 128 -14.84 -20.00 3.97
C GLN A 128 -13.66 -20.88 4.40
N ILE A 129 -12.65 -21.03 3.56
CA ILE A 129 -11.42 -21.70 3.99
C ILE A 129 -10.47 -20.73 4.67
N PRO A 130 -9.99 -21.00 5.90
CA PRO A 130 -8.92 -20.23 6.54
C PRO A 130 -7.70 -20.05 5.62
N SER A 131 -7.31 -18.81 5.34
CA SER A 131 -6.30 -18.53 4.32
C SER A 131 -5.38 -17.40 4.72
N VAL A 132 -4.08 -17.57 4.46
CA VAL A 132 -3.03 -16.56 4.65
C VAL A 132 -2.08 -16.58 3.46
N MET A 133 -1.39 -15.46 3.21
CA MET A 133 -0.24 -15.41 2.30
C MET A 133 1.03 -15.22 3.12
N ILE A 134 2.10 -15.88 2.71
CA ILE A 134 3.44 -15.75 3.28
C ILE A 134 4.42 -15.28 2.21
N SER A 135 5.59 -14.80 2.64
CA SER A 135 6.66 -14.39 1.73
C SER A 135 7.16 -15.57 0.90
N LYS A 136 7.79 -15.27 -0.23
CA LYS A 136 8.47 -16.29 -1.06
C LYS A 136 9.56 -17.01 -0.28
N ALA A 137 10.33 -16.26 0.54
CA ALA A 137 11.40 -16.82 1.36
C ALA A 137 10.88 -17.81 2.42
N ASP A 138 9.82 -17.44 3.16
CA ASP A 138 9.21 -18.33 4.16
C ASP A 138 8.59 -19.56 3.51
N GLY A 139 7.95 -19.36 2.34
CA GLY A 139 7.41 -20.47 1.56
C GLY A 139 8.50 -21.46 1.13
N GLN A 140 9.68 -20.96 0.75
CA GLN A 140 10.81 -21.83 0.41
C GLN A 140 11.31 -22.63 1.61
N ILE A 141 11.42 -21.98 2.79
CA ILE A 141 11.81 -22.70 4.04
C ILE A 141 10.82 -23.82 4.35
N ILE A 142 9.51 -23.61 4.17
CA ILE A 142 8.51 -24.64 4.41
C ILE A 142 8.66 -25.79 3.40
N LYS A 143 8.88 -25.48 2.12
CA LYS A 143 9.08 -26.48 1.05
C LYS A 143 10.33 -27.33 1.31
N ASP A 144 11.43 -26.71 1.76
CA ASP A 144 12.68 -27.40 2.07
C ASP A 144 12.49 -28.34 3.29
N ASN A 145 11.74 -27.91 4.30
CA ASN A 145 11.41 -28.73 5.45
C ASN A 145 10.46 -29.90 5.06
N LEU A 146 9.49 -29.66 4.17
CA LEU A 146 8.62 -30.73 3.65
C LEU A 146 9.41 -31.78 2.89
N ALA A 147 10.45 -31.41 2.14
CA ALA A 147 11.33 -32.34 1.46
C ALA A 147 12.16 -33.17 2.44
N ALA A 148 12.41 -32.67 3.66
CA ALA A 148 13.14 -33.37 4.71
C ALA A 148 12.24 -34.20 5.64
N GLY A 149 10.94 -33.95 5.67
CA GLY A 149 10.00 -34.68 6.51
C GLY A 149 8.65 -33.98 6.68
N GLU A 150 7.86 -34.46 7.63
CA GLU A 150 6.54 -33.90 7.93
C GLU A 150 6.66 -32.51 8.59
N VAL A 151 5.85 -31.55 8.12
CA VAL A 151 5.75 -30.22 8.70
C VAL A 151 4.33 -30.01 9.26
N THR A 152 4.23 -29.61 10.53
CA THR A 152 2.97 -29.19 11.13
C THR A 152 2.96 -27.68 11.27
N MET A 153 1.86 -27.04 10.88
CA MET A 153 1.69 -25.59 10.94
C MET A 153 0.43 -25.23 11.71
N ARG A 154 0.50 -24.14 12.47
CA ARG A 154 -0.67 -23.44 12.98
C ARG A 154 -0.91 -22.19 12.14
N VAL A 155 -2.07 -22.11 11.53
CA VAL A 155 -2.54 -20.93 10.78
C VAL A 155 -3.64 -20.29 11.62
N ASN A 156 -3.45 -19.04 12.03
CA ASN A 156 -4.47 -18.34 12.80
C ASN A 156 -4.62 -16.89 12.32
N ARG A 157 -5.84 -16.39 12.44
CA ARG A 157 -6.19 -15.00 12.29
C ARG A 157 -7.04 -14.60 13.48
N GLU A 158 -6.52 -13.69 14.28
CA GLU A 158 -7.25 -13.12 15.40
C GLU A 158 -8.21 -12.02 14.90
N PRO A 159 -9.31 -11.76 15.62
CA PRO A 159 -10.17 -10.65 15.26
C PRO A 159 -9.33 -9.37 15.34
N SER A 160 -9.11 -8.72 14.18
CA SER A 160 -8.74 -7.32 14.19
C SER A 160 -9.97 -6.52 14.62
N LEU A 161 -9.78 -5.51 15.46
CA LEU A 161 -10.82 -4.49 15.60
C LEU A 161 -11.05 -3.91 14.21
N ASP A 162 -12.30 -3.95 13.73
CA ASP A 162 -12.66 -3.22 12.53
C ASP A 162 -12.49 -1.73 12.84
N ALA A 163 -11.41 -1.14 12.33
CA ALA A 163 -11.18 0.29 12.46
C ALA A 163 -11.96 0.99 11.34
N ASP A 164 -12.95 1.78 11.75
CA ASP A 164 -13.72 2.59 10.81
C ASP A 164 -12.89 3.80 10.38
N GLY A 165 -12.66 3.95 9.07
CA GLY A 165 -11.93 5.09 8.49
C GLY A 165 -12.54 6.45 8.84
N THR A 166 -13.83 6.51 9.12
CA THR A 166 -14.49 7.74 9.57
C THR A 166 -14.07 8.17 10.99
N LEU A 167 -13.36 7.32 11.71
CA LEU A 167 -12.76 7.64 13.02
C LEU A 167 -11.27 7.97 12.92
N ASP A 168 -10.66 7.78 11.76
CA ASP A 168 -9.26 8.17 11.52
C ASP A 168 -9.18 9.66 11.20
N ASN A 169 -8.62 10.43 12.12
CA ASN A 169 -8.50 11.88 11.96
C ASN A 169 -7.69 12.29 10.73
N GLN A 170 -6.73 11.46 10.31
CA GLN A 170 -5.93 11.75 9.12
C GLN A 170 -6.76 11.57 7.85
N ILE A 171 -7.62 10.55 7.78
CA ILE A 171 -8.57 10.37 6.67
C ILE A 171 -9.55 11.54 6.62
N ILE A 172 -10.17 11.90 7.75
CA ILE A 172 -11.10 13.04 7.81
C ILE A 172 -10.43 14.33 7.31
N ALA A 173 -9.20 14.59 7.75
CA ALA A 173 -8.45 15.77 7.35
C ALA A 173 -8.09 15.74 5.85
N HIS A 174 -7.71 14.58 5.32
CA HIS A 174 -7.40 14.36 3.91
C HIS A 174 -8.64 14.65 3.03
N GLU A 175 -9.74 14.00 3.30
CA GLU A 175 -10.99 14.15 2.54
C GLU A 175 -11.55 15.58 2.61
N PHE A 176 -11.49 16.21 3.78
CA PHE A 176 -11.89 17.61 3.90
C PHE A 176 -11.04 18.52 3.00
N PHE A 177 -9.75 18.20 2.83
CA PHE A 177 -8.88 19.06 2.06
C PHE A 177 -9.09 18.92 0.54
N HIS A 178 -9.59 17.79 0.06
CA HIS A 178 -10.11 17.70 -1.31
C HIS A 178 -11.20 18.76 -1.55
N TYR A 179 -12.13 18.89 -0.60
CA TYR A 179 -13.16 19.92 -0.71
C TYR A 179 -12.56 21.32 -0.78
N VAL A 180 -11.56 21.64 0.07
CA VAL A 180 -10.89 22.95 0.06
C VAL A 180 -10.18 23.18 -1.28
N HIS A 181 -9.41 22.21 -1.75
CA HIS A 181 -8.68 22.27 -3.02
C HIS A 181 -9.64 22.51 -4.20
N HIS A 182 -10.68 21.69 -4.35
CA HIS A 182 -11.63 21.78 -5.45
C HIS A 182 -12.49 23.07 -5.42
N ARG A 183 -12.57 23.74 -4.29
CA ARG A 183 -13.23 25.05 -4.18
C ARG A 183 -12.38 26.21 -4.65
N LEU A 184 -11.07 26.06 -4.64
CA LEU A 184 -10.10 27.13 -4.91
C LEU A 184 -9.33 26.92 -6.23
N THR A 185 -9.19 25.68 -6.68
CA THR A 185 -8.40 25.31 -7.86
C THR A 185 -9.12 24.22 -8.68
N ASP A 186 -8.99 24.28 -10.01
CA ASP A 186 -9.45 23.21 -10.89
C ASP A 186 -8.46 22.04 -10.89
N SER A 187 -8.97 20.82 -10.79
CA SER A 187 -8.19 19.57 -10.68
C SER A 187 -8.62 18.53 -11.72
N SER A 188 -8.98 18.94 -12.92
CA SER A 188 -9.54 18.05 -13.95
C SER A 188 -8.51 17.28 -14.77
N ASN A 189 -7.21 17.61 -14.71
CA ASN A 189 -6.15 16.85 -15.37
C ASN A 189 -5.47 15.84 -14.41
N GLN A 190 -4.69 14.91 -14.95
CA GLN A 190 -4.03 13.84 -14.19
C GLN A 190 -3.14 14.38 -13.07
N GLN A 191 -2.27 15.35 -13.36
CA GLN A 191 -1.34 15.91 -12.38
C GLN A 191 -2.06 16.70 -11.28
N ALA A 192 -3.09 17.49 -11.63
CA ALA A 192 -3.87 18.21 -10.63
C ALA A 192 -4.69 17.25 -9.75
N GLY A 193 -5.20 16.14 -10.29
CA GLY A 193 -5.82 15.06 -9.52
C GLY A 193 -4.83 14.42 -8.55
N ALA A 194 -3.61 14.13 -9.00
CA ALA A 194 -2.54 13.62 -8.16
C ALA A 194 -2.14 14.61 -7.05
N MET A 195 -2.01 15.88 -7.39
CA MET A 195 -1.75 16.92 -6.37
C MET A 195 -2.90 17.05 -5.37
N SER A 196 -4.15 16.80 -5.78
CA SER A 196 -5.29 16.79 -4.87
C SER A 196 -5.12 15.74 -3.76
N GLU A 197 -4.65 14.54 -4.11
CA GLU A 197 -4.28 13.51 -3.14
C GLU A 197 -3.15 13.99 -2.21
N GLY A 198 -2.09 14.52 -2.78
CA GLY A 198 -0.96 15.02 -2.01
C GLY A 198 -1.31 16.22 -1.09
N TRP A 199 -2.23 17.08 -1.49
CA TRP A 199 -2.74 18.16 -0.65
C TRP A 199 -3.55 17.62 0.55
N GLY A 200 -4.33 16.56 0.35
CA GLY A 200 -5.01 15.85 1.43
C GLY A 200 -4.02 15.31 2.45
N ASP A 201 -2.97 14.65 1.98
CA ASP A 201 -1.94 14.04 2.83
C ASP A 201 -1.18 15.10 3.65
N ILE A 202 -0.70 16.17 3.03
CA ILE A 202 0.03 17.22 3.77
C ILE A 202 -0.86 17.90 4.81
N ASN A 203 -2.15 18.11 4.53
CA ASN A 203 -3.07 18.65 5.53
C ASN A 203 -3.23 17.69 6.72
N ALA A 204 -3.33 16.39 6.48
CA ALA A 204 -3.39 15.37 7.53
C ALA A 204 -2.14 15.44 8.43
N PHE A 205 -0.94 15.62 7.85
CA PHE A 205 0.31 15.77 8.63
C PHE A 205 0.38 17.07 9.39
N MET A 206 -0.03 18.18 8.80
CA MET A 206 -0.08 19.45 9.53
C MET A 206 -0.99 19.42 10.76
N LEU A 207 -2.02 18.57 10.75
CA LEU A 207 -2.93 18.39 11.86
C LEU A 207 -2.47 17.33 12.88
N SER A 208 -1.68 16.36 12.47
CA SER A 208 -1.26 15.24 13.32
C SER A 208 0.16 15.37 13.86
N ALA A 209 1.07 16.05 13.17
CA ALA A 209 2.41 16.35 13.69
C ALA A 209 2.36 17.27 14.91
N ARG A 210 3.23 17.01 15.87
CA ARG A 210 3.30 17.69 17.15
C ARG A 210 4.66 18.32 17.37
N GLU A 211 4.70 19.38 18.19
CA GLU A 211 5.94 20.04 18.57
C GLU A 211 6.92 19.11 19.27
N ASP A 212 6.42 18.17 20.06
CA ASP A 212 7.21 17.21 20.83
C ASP A 212 7.71 16.00 20.02
N ASP A 213 7.24 15.81 18.77
CA ASP A 213 7.71 14.76 17.89
C ASP A 213 9.22 14.81 17.68
N ALA A 214 9.80 16.00 17.60
CA ALA A 214 11.24 16.22 17.44
C ALA A 214 12.08 15.76 18.65
N ASN A 215 11.47 15.51 19.79
CA ASN A 215 12.15 15.00 20.98
C ASN A 215 12.43 13.50 20.92
N ALA A 216 11.78 12.78 20.00
CA ALA A 216 12.03 11.36 19.81
C ALA A 216 13.39 11.14 19.11
N PRO A 217 14.28 10.27 19.64
CA PRO A 217 15.62 10.07 19.08
C PRO A 217 15.64 9.65 17.60
N PHE A 218 14.57 9.00 17.14
CA PHE A 218 14.41 8.55 15.75
C PHE A 218 13.69 9.58 14.86
N ASN A 219 13.32 10.74 15.41
CA ASN A 219 12.59 11.79 14.69
C ASN A 219 13.21 13.19 14.85
N THR A 220 14.51 13.25 15.03
CA THR A 220 15.24 14.52 15.14
C THR A 220 14.94 15.41 13.92
N ASN A 221 14.58 16.66 14.16
CA ASN A 221 14.23 17.62 13.10
C ASN A 221 13.07 17.14 12.19
N TYR A 222 12.12 16.40 12.76
CA TYR A 222 10.97 15.87 11.99
C TYR A 222 11.38 15.02 10.77
N SER A 223 12.51 14.31 10.88
CA SER A 223 13.03 13.44 9.83
C SER A 223 12.58 11.99 9.92
N GLY A 224 11.83 11.63 10.96
CA GLY A 224 11.31 10.28 11.17
C GLY A 224 10.21 9.89 10.19
N ALA A 225 9.67 8.70 10.39
CA ALA A 225 8.58 8.17 9.59
C ALA A 225 7.22 8.71 10.05
N TYR A 226 6.46 9.28 9.12
CA TYR A 226 5.08 9.70 9.33
C TYR A 226 4.16 8.88 8.42
N SER A 227 3.23 8.14 9.02
CA SER A 227 2.25 7.33 8.28
C SER A 227 0.98 8.12 8.00
N LEU A 228 0.32 7.83 6.88
CA LEU A 228 -1.05 8.28 6.62
C LEU A 228 -2.03 7.16 6.95
N ALA A 229 -3.12 7.47 7.67
CA ALA A 229 -4.17 6.52 8.01
C ALA A 229 -3.64 5.29 8.81
N GLY A 230 -2.70 5.54 9.72
CA GLY A 230 -2.11 4.49 10.55
C GLY A 230 -3.11 3.79 11.46
N TYR A 231 -4.17 4.49 11.89
CA TYR A 231 -5.22 3.92 12.73
C TYR A 231 -6.04 2.85 11.99
N VAL A 232 -6.55 3.18 10.81
CA VAL A 232 -7.42 2.25 10.06
C VAL A 232 -6.66 1.08 9.45
N THR A 233 -5.37 1.30 9.13
CA THR A 233 -4.52 0.25 8.53
C THR A 233 -3.81 -0.61 9.56
N PHE A 234 -3.78 -0.20 10.83
CA PHE A 234 -2.88 -0.77 11.87
C PHE A 234 -1.40 -0.79 11.45
N ASN A 235 -1.04 0.03 10.47
CA ASN A 235 0.32 0.20 9.98
C ASN A 235 0.79 1.64 10.27
N PHE A 236 1.42 1.82 11.42
CA PHE A 236 1.92 3.13 11.86
C PHE A 236 3.28 3.50 11.26
N TYR A 237 3.77 2.73 10.29
CA TYR A 237 4.97 3.05 9.53
C TYR A 237 4.63 3.65 8.16
N ASN A 238 3.99 2.88 7.28
CA ASN A 238 3.58 3.36 5.94
C ASN A 238 2.15 3.90 5.91
N GLY A 239 1.26 3.38 6.77
CA GLY A 239 -0.17 3.61 6.60
C GLY A 239 -0.69 2.97 5.31
N ILE A 240 -1.40 3.77 4.51
CA ILE A 240 -1.95 3.35 3.20
C ILE A 240 -1.03 3.70 2.01
N ARG A 241 0.15 4.26 2.26
CA ARG A 241 1.08 4.71 1.22
C ARG A 241 2.23 3.71 1.00
N ARG A 242 2.94 3.85 -0.15
CA ARG A 242 4.06 2.96 -0.52
C ARG A 242 5.27 3.12 0.39
N ALA A 243 5.49 4.32 0.92
CA ALA A 243 6.54 4.63 1.88
C ALA A 243 6.02 5.59 2.97
N PRO A 244 6.64 5.63 4.16
CA PRO A 244 6.32 6.67 5.13
C PRO A 244 6.75 8.03 4.59
N TYR A 245 6.06 9.08 4.97
CA TYR A 245 6.53 10.43 4.70
C TYR A 245 7.72 10.75 5.61
N SER A 246 8.79 11.28 5.02
CA SER A 246 10.02 11.56 5.75
C SER A 246 10.91 12.52 4.97
N THR A 247 11.71 13.31 5.67
CA THR A 247 12.79 14.09 5.06
C THR A 247 14.08 13.26 4.92
N ASP A 248 14.17 12.08 5.53
CA ASP A 248 15.30 11.17 5.40
C ASP A 248 15.14 10.25 4.18
N PHE A 249 16.11 10.31 3.25
CA PHE A 249 16.12 9.45 2.06
C PHE A 249 16.27 7.96 2.35
N ASN A 250 16.77 7.59 3.54
CA ASN A 250 16.81 6.17 3.94
C ASN A 250 15.41 5.63 4.29
N LEU A 251 14.46 6.49 4.64
CA LEU A 251 13.08 6.14 4.95
C LEU A 251 12.16 6.34 3.74
N ASN A 252 12.40 7.42 2.98
CA ASN A 252 11.61 7.71 1.77
C ASN A 252 12.52 8.27 0.69
N ALA A 253 12.91 7.42 -0.25
CA ALA A 253 13.77 7.79 -1.38
C ALA A 253 12.99 8.21 -2.64
N PHE A 254 11.67 8.37 -2.55
CA PHE A 254 10.87 8.89 -3.67
C PHE A 254 11.23 10.34 -3.98
N THR A 255 11.29 10.63 -5.27
CA THR A 255 11.59 11.95 -5.84
C THR A 255 10.65 12.27 -7.00
N PHE A 256 10.72 13.48 -7.52
CA PHE A 256 9.85 13.97 -8.59
C PHE A 256 9.80 13.06 -9.84
N LYS A 257 10.90 12.39 -10.19
CA LYS A 257 10.90 11.46 -11.34
C LYS A 257 9.90 10.30 -11.20
N HIS A 258 9.57 9.91 -9.96
CA HIS A 258 8.65 8.79 -9.70
C HIS A 258 7.16 9.16 -9.84
N ILE A 259 6.85 10.29 -10.47
CA ILE A 259 5.49 10.57 -10.96
C ILE A 259 5.22 9.91 -12.32
N SER A 260 6.27 9.46 -13.01
CA SER A 260 6.21 8.91 -14.37
C SER A 260 6.16 7.38 -14.34
N ASP A 261 5.30 6.78 -15.16
CA ASP A 261 5.21 5.33 -15.30
C ASP A 261 6.51 4.76 -15.88
N GLY A 262 6.90 3.59 -15.39
CA GLY A 262 8.12 2.91 -15.81
C GLY A 262 9.41 3.38 -15.12
N GLU A 263 9.38 4.43 -14.29
CA GLU A 263 10.51 4.76 -13.42
C GLU A 263 10.55 3.78 -12.24
N PRO A 264 11.60 2.95 -12.11
CA PRO A 264 11.70 1.98 -11.02
C PRO A 264 11.60 2.64 -9.66
N THR A 265 10.77 2.10 -8.78
CA THR A 265 10.58 2.64 -7.44
C THR A 265 11.72 2.27 -6.50
N PRO A 266 12.00 3.06 -5.45
CA PRO A 266 13.10 2.79 -4.53
C PRO A 266 12.99 1.46 -3.77
N ASP A 267 11.79 0.90 -3.65
CA ASP A 267 11.50 -0.40 -3.04
C ASP A 267 11.65 -1.59 -4.00
N GLY A 268 12.09 -1.33 -5.24
CA GLY A 268 12.36 -2.35 -6.25
C GLY A 268 11.17 -2.67 -7.16
N GLY A 269 10.08 -1.92 -7.08
CA GLY A 269 8.97 -2.03 -8.02
C GLY A 269 9.33 -1.50 -9.42
N ASP A 270 8.58 -1.91 -10.44
CA ASP A 270 8.78 -1.52 -11.85
C ASP A 270 8.26 -0.11 -12.19
N GLY A 271 7.56 0.52 -11.27
CA GLY A 271 6.98 1.84 -11.47
C GLY A 271 5.82 1.92 -12.46
N ALA A 272 5.25 0.79 -12.86
CA ALA A 272 4.19 0.73 -13.89
C ALA A 272 2.92 1.53 -13.54
N THR A 273 2.76 1.97 -12.31
CA THR A 273 1.59 2.74 -11.83
C THR A 273 2.00 4.01 -11.10
N ASN A 274 3.18 4.54 -11.35
CA ASN A 274 3.66 5.75 -10.69
C ASN A 274 2.75 6.96 -10.95
N SER A 275 2.16 7.08 -12.14
CA SER A 275 1.24 8.15 -12.50
C SER A 275 -0.13 8.05 -11.84
N ALA A 276 -0.49 6.92 -11.23
CA ALA A 276 -1.75 6.80 -10.49
C ALA A 276 -1.85 7.93 -9.44
N VAL A 277 -3.02 8.57 -9.34
CA VAL A 277 -3.19 9.81 -8.55
C VAL A 277 -2.71 9.71 -7.11
N HIS A 278 -2.95 8.58 -6.43
CA HIS A 278 -2.44 8.35 -5.09
C HIS A 278 -0.90 8.22 -5.06
N ASN A 279 -0.33 7.49 -6.03
CA ASN A 279 1.11 7.25 -6.09
C ASN A 279 1.92 8.50 -6.43
N SER A 280 1.47 9.30 -7.39
CA SER A 280 2.12 10.58 -7.69
C SER A 280 1.74 11.67 -6.68
N GLY A 281 0.60 11.56 -6.02
CA GLY A 281 0.21 12.41 -4.89
C GLY A 281 1.14 12.28 -3.68
N GLU A 282 1.63 11.07 -3.39
CA GLU A 282 2.65 10.85 -2.35
C GLU A 282 3.91 11.69 -2.61
N ILE A 283 4.31 11.81 -3.87
CA ILE A 283 5.51 12.59 -4.25
C ILE A 283 5.28 14.06 -3.94
N TRP A 284 4.09 14.58 -4.30
CA TRP A 284 3.72 15.95 -4.00
C TRP A 284 3.70 16.23 -2.50
N ALA A 285 3.03 15.39 -1.73
CA ALA A 285 2.93 15.54 -0.28
C ALA A 285 4.30 15.51 0.38
N ASN A 286 5.22 14.66 -0.08
CA ASN A 286 6.55 14.56 0.50
C ASN A 286 7.42 15.79 0.18
N MET A 287 7.27 16.40 -1.02
CA MET A 287 7.90 17.70 -1.33
C MET A 287 7.37 18.82 -0.42
N MET A 288 6.06 18.84 -0.18
CA MET A 288 5.44 19.81 0.74
C MET A 288 5.84 19.54 2.19
N TRP A 289 6.05 18.27 2.58
CA TRP A 289 6.59 17.92 3.89
C TRP A 289 8.01 18.46 4.11
N GLU A 290 8.87 18.39 3.09
CA GLU A 290 10.21 19.00 3.14
C GLU A 290 10.14 20.51 3.42
N CYS A 291 9.21 21.22 2.74
CA CYS A 291 8.97 22.64 3.00
C CYS A 291 8.50 22.86 4.45
N TYR A 292 7.47 22.13 4.90
CA TYR A 292 6.93 22.28 6.25
C TYR A 292 7.95 21.93 7.33
N ALA A 293 8.71 20.84 7.15
CA ALA A 293 9.80 20.48 8.06
C ALA A 293 10.87 21.60 8.13
N GLY A 294 11.16 22.24 7.00
CA GLY A 294 12.04 23.41 6.95
C GLY A 294 11.52 24.55 7.83
N LEU A 295 10.21 24.84 7.78
CA LEU A 295 9.59 25.91 8.57
C LEU A 295 9.56 25.59 10.08
N ILE A 296 9.17 24.36 10.46
CA ILE A 296 9.09 23.99 11.89
C ILE A 296 10.47 23.80 12.54
N ASN A 297 11.51 23.61 11.76
CA ASN A 297 12.89 23.58 12.25
C ASN A 297 13.58 24.94 12.26
N ASP A 298 12.95 25.96 11.66
CA ASP A 298 13.51 27.31 11.66
C ASP A 298 13.34 27.96 13.05
N PRO A 299 14.43 28.31 13.75
CA PRO A 299 14.34 28.89 15.08
C PRO A 299 13.66 30.28 15.14
N ARG A 300 13.39 30.89 13.97
CA ARG A 300 12.63 32.15 13.87
C ARG A 300 11.14 31.96 14.18
N HIS A 301 10.63 30.76 14.06
CA HIS A 301 9.22 30.43 14.22
C HIS A 301 8.99 29.50 15.41
N SER A 302 7.92 29.74 16.15
CA SER A 302 7.34 28.71 17.00
C SER A 302 6.67 27.64 16.11
N PHE A 303 6.49 26.43 16.63
CA PHE A 303 5.77 25.36 15.93
C PHE A 303 4.38 25.83 15.43
N ALA A 304 3.63 26.50 16.29
CA ALA A 304 2.31 27.03 15.94
C ALA A 304 2.36 28.11 14.84
N GLU A 305 3.39 28.95 14.84
CA GLU A 305 3.60 29.97 13.81
C GLU A 305 3.96 29.31 12.47
N ALA A 306 4.90 28.36 12.45
CA ALA A 306 5.26 27.61 11.25
C ALA A 306 4.04 26.88 10.64
N GLN A 307 3.21 26.26 11.49
CA GLN A 307 1.97 25.63 11.06
C GLN A 307 0.97 26.64 10.46
N SER A 308 0.84 27.82 11.07
CA SER A 308 -0.03 28.87 10.52
C SER A 308 0.47 29.39 9.19
N ARG A 309 1.77 29.66 9.07
CA ARG A 309 2.41 30.10 7.81
C ARG A 309 2.21 29.06 6.70
N MET A 310 2.45 27.78 6.99
CA MET A 310 2.27 26.71 6.01
C MET A 310 0.82 26.65 5.48
N LYS A 311 -0.18 26.79 6.36
CA LYS A 311 -1.60 26.88 5.93
C LYS A 311 -1.84 28.07 5.02
N ASP A 312 -1.31 29.24 5.36
CA ASP A 312 -1.47 30.45 4.55
C ASP A 312 -0.79 30.29 3.18
N TYR A 313 0.39 29.67 3.14
CA TYR A 313 1.12 29.39 1.89
C TYR A 313 0.37 28.41 0.98
N ILE A 314 -0.23 27.37 1.54
CA ILE A 314 -1.04 26.40 0.76
C ILE A 314 -2.30 27.09 0.22
N ILE A 315 -3.05 27.79 1.05
CA ILE A 315 -4.29 28.47 0.62
C ILE A 315 -4.00 29.58 -0.39
N GLY A 316 -2.93 30.34 -0.16
CA GLY A 316 -2.46 31.33 -1.13
C GLY A 316 -2.02 30.68 -2.44
N GLY A 317 -1.28 29.58 -2.35
CA GLY A 317 -0.84 28.78 -3.48
C GLY A 317 -2.02 28.29 -4.32
N PHE A 318 -3.08 27.75 -3.72
CA PHE A 318 -4.30 27.37 -4.44
C PHE A 318 -4.89 28.52 -5.28
N LYS A 319 -4.96 29.72 -4.70
CA LYS A 319 -5.49 30.90 -5.40
C LYS A 319 -4.59 31.39 -6.53
N MET A 320 -3.31 31.03 -6.50
CA MET A 320 -2.33 31.39 -7.53
C MET A 320 -2.15 30.29 -8.58
N THR A 321 -2.55 29.05 -8.26
CA THR A 321 -2.42 27.89 -9.13
C THR A 321 -3.34 28.04 -10.36
N PRO A 322 -2.82 27.93 -11.60
CA PRO A 322 -3.64 27.96 -12.79
C PRO A 322 -4.57 26.74 -12.89
N ALA A 323 -5.63 26.87 -13.67
CA ALA A 323 -6.50 25.74 -13.97
C ALA A 323 -5.69 24.61 -14.65
N ASN A 324 -5.97 23.37 -14.28
CA ASN A 324 -5.29 22.19 -14.82
C ASN A 324 -3.76 22.26 -14.69
N ALA A 325 -3.27 22.65 -13.55
CA ALA A 325 -1.85 22.83 -13.29
C ALA A 325 -1.04 21.55 -13.43
N THR A 326 0.21 21.71 -13.85
CA THR A 326 1.27 20.71 -13.67
C THR A 326 1.89 20.83 -12.27
N PHE A 327 2.66 19.83 -11.84
CA PHE A 327 3.39 19.87 -10.57
C PHE A 327 4.28 21.12 -10.45
N THR A 328 4.99 21.48 -11.53
CA THR A 328 5.89 22.64 -11.51
C THR A 328 5.14 23.96 -11.47
N GLU A 329 4.00 24.08 -12.12
CA GLU A 329 3.15 25.29 -12.05
C GLU A 329 2.54 25.47 -10.65
N ALA A 330 2.09 24.39 -10.01
CA ALA A 330 1.59 24.44 -8.63
C ALA A 330 2.71 24.74 -7.63
N ARG A 331 3.91 24.15 -7.80
CA ARG A 331 5.11 24.51 -7.03
C ARG A 331 5.38 26.00 -7.12
N ASP A 332 5.42 26.54 -8.33
CA ASP A 332 5.74 27.95 -8.56
C ASP A 332 4.67 28.87 -7.94
N ALA A 333 3.41 28.47 -7.99
CA ALA A 333 2.31 29.19 -7.34
C ALA A 333 2.53 29.26 -5.81
N VAL A 334 2.81 28.12 -5.16
CA VAL A 334 3.12 28.09 -3.71
C VAL A 334 4.35 28.94 -3.41
N LEU A 335 5.46 28.71 -4.12
CA LEU A 335 6.71 29.42 -3.88
C LEU A 335 6.58 30.93 -4.09
N SER A 336 5.73 31.38 -5.03
CA SER A 336 5.44 32.81 -5.23
C SER A 336 4.77 33.43 -4.00
N VAL A 337 3.84 32.70 -3.36
CA VAL A 337 3.19 33.17 -2.13
C VAL A 337 4.19 33.19 -0.97
N VAL A 338 5.01 32.14 -0.83
CA VAL A 338 6.03 32.07 0.21
C VAL A 338 7.02 33.25 0.07
N LEU A 339 7.53 33.48 -1.15
CA LEU A 339 8.47 34.59 -1.44
C LEU A 339 7.88 35.97 -1.12
N ALA A 340 6.59 36.17 -1.42
CA ALA A 340 5.91 37.43 -1.14
C ALA A 340 5.75 37.68 0.37
N ASN A 341 5.82 36.65 1.19
CA ASN A 341 5.66 36.77 2.66
C ASN A 341 7.01 36.77 3.39
N ASP A 342 7.92 35.82 3.07
CA ASP A 342 9.19 35.70 3.77
C ASP A 342 10.24 35.04 2.86
N TYR A 343 11.38 35.71 2.64
CA TYR A 343 12.44 35.21 1.78
C TYR A 343 13.14 33.96 2.33
N LEU A 344 13.32 33.87 3.65
CA LEU A 344 14.00 32.69 4.23
C LEU A 344 13.08 31.46 4.25
N ASP A 345 11.78 31.66 4.43
CA ASP A 345 10.80 30.59 4.23
C ASP A 345 10.77 30.12 2.78
N PHE A 346 10.89 31.06 1.82
CA PHE A 346 11.04 30.72 0.40
C PHE A 346 12.30 29.90 0.14
N GLU A 347 13.42 30.27 0.73
CA GLU A 347 14.66 29.52 0.59
C GLU A 347 14.50 28.08 1.16
N ALA A 348 13.91 27.93 2.34
CA ALA A 348 13.64 26.64 2.96
C ALA A 348 12.73 25.75 2.08
N CYS A 349 11.61 26.29 1.61
CA CYS A 349 10.68 25.55 0.75
C CYS A 349 11.29 25.21 -0.61
N SER A 350 12.00 26.15 -1.24
CA SER A 350 12.69 25.92 -2.52
C SER A 350 13.73 24.82 -2.41
N ASN A 351 14.50 24.79 -1.32
CA ASN A 351 15.45 23.73 -1.03
C ASN A 351 14.75 22.37 -0.83
N GLY A 352 13.59 22.36 -0.18
CA GLY A 352 12.77 21.16 -0.01
C GLY A 352 12.32 20.56 -1.35
N PHE A 353 11.78 21.37 -2.24
CA PHE A 353 11.43 20.94 -3.59
C PHE A 353 12.65 20.48 -4.40
N ALA A 354 13.75 21.24 -4.34
CA ALA A 354 14.98 20.90 -5.06
C ALA A 354 15.59 19.58 -4.57
N LYS A 355 15.58 19.35 -3.26
CA LYS A 355 16.02 18.10 -2.63
C LYS A 355 15.28 16.88 -3.20
N ARG A 356 13.99 17.03 -3.46
CA ARG A 356 13.15 15.96 -4.05
C ARG A 356 13.14 15.96 -5.58
N GLY A 357 14.02 16.71 -6.23
CA GLY A 357 14.15 16.72 -7.69
C GLY A 357 13.21 17.68 -8.42
N ALA A 358 12.39 18.46 -7.69
CA ALA A 358 11.51 19.48 -8.26
C ALA A 358 12.11 20.90 -8.09
N GLY A 359 13.42 21.04 -8.34
CA GLY A 359 14.11 22.34 -8.32
C GLY A 359 13.77 23.22 -9.52
N LEU A 360 14.48 24.34 -9.66
CA LEU A 360 14.19 25.39 -10.65
C LEU A 360 14.17 24.85 -12.10
N GLU A 361 15.08 23.94 -12.44
CA GLU A 361 15.22 23.38 -13.78
C GLU A 361 14.30 22.16 -14.02
N ALA A 362 13.47 21.77 -13.04
CA ALA A 362 12.56 20.65 -13.18
C ALA A 362 11.47 20.95 -14.22
N VAL A 363 11.21 19.97 -15.06
CA VAL A 363 10.16 20.03 -16.09
C VAL A 363 9.13 18.95 -15.78
N ALA A 364 7.90 19.35 -15.63
CA ALA A 364 6.79 18.41 -15.51
C ALA A 364 6.46 17.79 -16.88
N PRO A 365 5.99 16.55 -16.94
CA PRO A 365 5.43 15.97 -18.15
C PRO A 365 4.20 16.76 -18.61
N ALA A 366 3.69 16.43 -19.81
CA ALA A 366 2.46 17.04 -20.31
C ALA A 366 1.30 16.80 -19.31
N ARG A 367 0.32 17.73 -19.27
CA ARG A 367 -0.73 17.79 -18.21
C ARG A 367 -1.47 16.48 -17.97
N ASP A 368 -1.74 15.74 -19.04
CA ASP A 368 -2.50 14.49 -19.01
C ASP A 368 -1.62 13.26 -19.35
N SER A 369 -0.29 13.41 -19.30
CA SER A 369 0.64 12.32 -19.54
C SER A 369 0.79 11.45 -18.29
N ALA A 370 0.95 10.16 -18.53
CA ALA A 370 1.42 9.20 -17.54
C ALA A 370 2.96 9.06 -17.53
N ASP A 371 3.66 9.74 -18.44
CA ASP A 371 5.13 9.66 -18.61
C ASP A 371 5.89 10.63 -17.71
#